data_d25dee0c995406d57bad17c631b530e4
#
_entry.id   d25dee0c995406d57bad17c631b530e4
#
_cell.length_a   1.000
_cell.length_b   1.000
_cell.length_c   1.000
_cell.angle_alpha   90.00
_cell.angle_beta   90.00
_cell.angle_gamma   90.00
#
_symmetry.space_group_name_H-M   'P 1'
#
loop_
_entity.id
_entity.type
_entity.pdbx_description
1 polymer ?
#
loop_
_entity_poly.entity_id
_entity_poly.type
_entity_poly.pdbx_seq_one_letter_code
_entity_poly.pdbx_strand_id
1 'polypeptide(L)'
;MPVTVPAARSPPALALPAGARVGVVNLLDPEVTHFHASRQIENSFLKTYTVNWSVSAMLLTAVKDRLGQLGLTPVPVAAGDALRRARENCFHDAALAKGLPKECAALYAQLAASSGLSAIIALGPGRNDSAHAGGARHKDLPEYLRGWCFVTGGPDPEPVLLDMTELLLVAVQGSKAELIGRAWGGDGKNWTGYQAPPDLKAFPEQQLNQLQSLYGAMLKQQADTALAPLQLAR
;
A
#
# COMPACT_ATOMS: atom_id res chain seq x y z
N MET A 1 39.61 -7.35 -11.48
CA MET A 1 38.56 -7.68 -12.46
C MET A 1 37.30 -6.93 -12.07
N PRO A 2 36.67 -6.15 -12.94
CA PRO A 2 35.41 -5.48 -12.60
C PRO A 2 34.30 -6.52 -12.50
N VAL A 3 33.59 -6.52 -11.38
CA VAL A 3 32.39 -7.36 -11.18
C VAL A 3 31.27 -6.71 -11.97
N THR A 4 30.87 -7.35 -13.07
CA THR A 4 29.71 -6.92 -13.85
C THR A 4 28.46 -7.27 -13.06
N VAL A 5 27.82 -6.26 -12.46
CA VAL A 5 26.49 -6.41 -11.85
C VAL A 5 25.51 -6.71 -12.99
N PRO A 6 24.80 -7.85 -12.97
CA PRO A 6 23.81 -8.13 -13.99
C PRO A 6 22.73 -7.04 -13.98
N ALA A 7 22.42 -6.47 -15.13
CA ALA A 7 21.36 -5.49 -15.28
C ALA A 7 20.04 -6.11 -14.75
N ALA A 8 19.40 -5.42 -13.82
CA ALA A 8 18.08 -5.81 -13.32
C ALA A 8 17.13 -5.95 -14.52
N ARG A 9 16.54 -7.13 -14.70
CA ARG A 9 15.53 -7.35 -15.75
C ARG A 9 14.37 -6.42 -15.47
N SER A 10 14.01 -5.59 -16.45
CA SER A 10 12.77 -4.82 -16.39
C SER A 10 11.61 -5.78 -16.11
N PRO A 11 10.68 -5.42 -15.22
CA PRO A 11 9.52 -6.25 -14.98
C PRO A 11 8.74 -6.49 -16.28
N PRO A 12 8.11 -7.66 -16.45
CA PRO A 12 7.35 -7.96 -17.65
C PRO A 12 6.22 -6.93 -17.81
N ALA A 13 6.09 -6.34 -18.99
CA ALA A 13 5.00 -5.43 -19.30
C ALA A 13 3.69 -6.21 -19.39
N LEU A 14 2.63 -5.71 -18.76
CA LEU A 14 1.27 -6.22 -18.90
C LEU A 14 0.52 -5.40 -19.93
N ALA A 15 0.26 -5.99 -21.10
CA ALA A 15 -0.55 -5.37 -22.15
C ALA A 15 -2.00 -5.84 -22.05
N LEU A 16 -2.93 -4.90 -21.87
CA LEU A 16 -4.37 -5.18 -21.81
C LEU A 16 -5.10 -4.49 -22.99
N PRO A 17 -6.16 -5.11 -23.56
CA PRO A 17 -6.96 -4.47 -24.60
C PRO A 17 -7.73 -3.28 -24.05
N ALA A 18 -8.06 -2.32 -24.92
CA ALA A 18 -8.91 -1.18 -24.55
C ALA A 18 -10.25 -1.67 -23.98
N GLY A 19 -10.75 -1.00 -22.97
CA GLY A 19 -11.98 -1.40 -22.26
C GLY A 19 -11.80 -2.56 -21.30
N ALA A 20 -10.62 -3.16 -21.19
CA ALA A 20 -10.40 -4.25 -20.23
C ALA A 20 -10.72 -3.78 -18.80
N ARG A 21 -11.37 -4.65 -18.05
CA ARG A 21 -11.79 -4.40 -16.66
C ARG A 21 -10.68 -4.74 -15.69
N VAL A 22 -10.31 -3.77 -14.86
CA VAL A 22 -9.27 -3.91 -13.84
C VAL A 22 -9.92 -3.81 -12.46
N GLY A 23 -9.86 -4.88 -11.69
CA GLY A 23 -10.38 -4.91 -10.32
C GLY A 23 -9.56 -4.05 -9.38
N VAL A 24 -10.22 -3.27 -8.53
CA VAL A 24 -9.59 -2.44 -7.50
C VAL A 24 -10.04 -2.94 -6.13
N VAL A 25 -9.12 -3.53 -5.37
CA VAL A 25 -9.39 -4.26 -4.12
C VAL A 25 -8.64 -3.62 -2.97
N ASN A 26 -9.37 -3.26 -1.92
CA ASN A 26 -8.78 -2.80 -0.66
C ASN A 26 -8.81 -3.91 0.39
N LEU A 27 -7.66 -4.18 1.02
CA LEU A 27 -7.46 -5.14 2.09
C LEU A 27 -7.00 -4.48 3.41
N LEU A 28 -6.93 -3.14 3.44
CA LEU A 28 -6.66 -2.39 4.67
C LEU A 28 -7.94 -2.16 5.45
N ASP A 29 -7.81 -2.15 6.75
CA ASP A 29 -8.84 -1.65 7.65
C ASP A 29 -8.84 -0.10 7.63
N PRO A 30 -9.96 0.57 7.92
CA PRO A 30 -10.05 2.03 7.98
C PRO A 30 -9.47 2.56 9.30
N GLU A 31 -8.16 2.40 9.44
CA GLU A 31 -7.42 2.69 10.67
C GLU A 31 -6.13 3.44 10.38
N VAL A 32 -5.74 4.29 11.33
CA VAL A 32 -4.43 4.95 11.35
C VAL A 32 -3.78 4.71 12.70
N THR A 33 -2.54 4.28 12.68
CA THR A 33 -1.78 3.98 13.91
C THR A 33 -0.87 5.15 14.27
N HIS A 34 -1.00 5.63 15.49
CA HIS A 34 -0.10 6.61 16.10
C HIS A 34 0.95 5.90 16.95
N PHE A 35 2.21 6.10 16.65
CA PHE A 35 3.32 5.75 17.51
C PHE A 35 3.92 7.01 18.11
N HIS A 36 3.89 7.13 19.44
CA HIS A 36 4.58 8.19 20.15
C HIS A 36 5.89 7.65 20.71
N ALA A 37 7.02 8.19 20.22
CA ALA A 37 8.35 7.87 20.71
C ALA A 37 8.78 8.89 21.77
N SER A 38 8.92 8.46 23.01
CA SER A 38 9.44 9.28 24.10
C SER A 38 10.89 8.93 24.41
N ARG A 39 11.64 9.92 24.90
CA ARG A 39 13.00 9.68 25.44
C ARG A 39 12.96 8.73 26.66
N GLN A 40 11.86 8.74 27.40
CA GLN A 40 11.55 7.81 28.47
C GLN A 40 10.67 6.73 27.87
N ILE A 41 11.19 5.52 27.74
CA ILE A 41 10.51 4.40 27.04
C ILE A 41 9.12 4.12 27.63
N GLU A 42 8.96 4.26 28.94
CA GLU A 42 7.69 4.09 29.65
C GLU A 42 6.60 5.09 29.23
N ASN A 43 6.98 6.22 28.63
CA ASN A 43 6.05 7.22 28.09
C ASN A 43 5.78 7.02 26.59
N SER A 44 6.44 6.07 25.96
CA SER A 44 6.14 5.69 24.58
C SER A 44 4.84 4.89 24.55
N PHE A 45 4.06 5.08 23.49
CA PHE A 45 2.81 4.32 23.33
C PHE A 45 2.48 4.09 21.86
N LEU A 46 1.61 3.12 21.64
CA LEU A 46 0.96 2.87 20.36
C LEU A 46 -0.55 3.04 20.55
N LYS A 47 -1.20 3.74 19.62
CA LYS A 47 -2.65 3.86 19.57
C LYS A 47 -3.18 3.82 18.16
N THR A 48 -4.21 3.02 17.93
CA THR A 48 -4.92 2.96 16.65
C THR A 48 -6.20 3.76 16.74
N TYR A 49 -6.47 4.53 15.69
CA TYR A 49 -7.68 5.33 15.51
C TYR A 49 -8.45 4.78 14.32
N THR A 50 -9.71 4.44 14.53
CA THR A 50 -10.63 4.20 13.42
C THR A 50 -10.95 5.52 12.75
N VAL A 51 -10.88 5.55 11.42
CA VAL A 51 -11.16 6.75 10.61
C VAL A 51 -12.42 6.54 9.79
N ASN A 52 -13.11 7.64 9.48
CA ASN A 52 -14.37 7.62 8.73
C ASN A 52 -14.18 7.71 7.21
N TRP A 53 -12.95 7.69 6.72
CA TRP A 53 -12.66 7.78 5.28
C TRP A 53 -12.78 6.40 4.61
N SER A 54 -13.22 6.42 3.37
CA SER A 54 -13.26 5.21 2.54
C SER A 54 -11.89 4.96 1.89
N VAL A 55 -11.13 4.01 2.43
CA VAL A 55 -9.85 3.57 1.84
C VAL A 55 -10.05 3.08 0.40
N SER A 56 -11.15 2.38 0.14
CA SER A 56 -11.49 1.91 -1.21
C SER A 56 -11.73 3.05 -2.20
N ALA A 57 -12.38 4.15 -1.76
CA ALA A 57 -12.57 5.33 -2.59
C ALA A 57 -11.25 6.07 -2.85
N MET A 58 -10.37 6.14 -1.86
CA MET A 58 -9.02 6.72 -2.02
C MET A 58 -8.20 5.92 -3.03
N LEU A 59 -8.20 4.59 -2.92
CA LEU A 59 -7.51 3.71 -3.86
C LEU A 59 -8.05 3.87 -5.28
N LEU A 60 -9.38 3.86 -5.44
CA LEU A 60 -10.00 4.05 -6.74
C LEU A 60 -9.59 5.40 -7.36
N THR A 61 -9.58 6.46 -6.56
CA THR A 61 -9.15 7.80 -7.00
C THR A 61 -7.67 7.80 -7.43
N ALA A 62 -6.80 7.13 -6.67
CA ALA A 62 -5.37 7.07 -6.96
C ALA A 62 -5.04 6.39 -8.30
N VAL A 63 -5.82 5.35 -8.68
CA VAL A 63 -5.56 4.57 -9.90
C VAL A 63 -6.36 5.04 -11.12
N LYS A 64 -7.45 5.79 -10.93
CA LYS A 64 -8.42 6.15 -11.97
C LYS A 64 -7.79 6.86 -13.16
N ASP A 65 -6.96 7.87 -12.90
CA ASP A 65 -6.37 8.69 -13.95
C ASP A 65 -5.45 7.85 -14.85
N ARG A 66 -4.61 7.02 -14.22
CA ARG A 66 -3.68 6.14 -14.96
C ARG A 66 -4.42 5.11 -15.79
N LEU A 67 -5.44 4.46 -15.23
CA LEU A 67 -6.25 3.48 -15.96
C LEU A 67 -7.05 4.16 -17.09
N GLY A 68 -7.59 5.35 -16.85
CA GLY A 68 -8.31 6.14 -17.87
C GLY A 68 -7.42 6.53 -19.05
N GLN A 69 -6.18 6.95 -18.80
CA GLN A 69 -5.20 7.25 -19.87
C GLN A 69 -4.89 6.03 -20.76
N LEU A 70 -4.99 4.83 -20.19
CA LEU A 70 -4.82 3.56 -20.88
C LEU A 70 -6.14 3.01 -21.46
N GLY A 71 -7.25 3.75 -21.39
CA GLY A 71 -8.55 3.27 -21.85
C GLY A 71 -9.07 2.04 -21.12
N LEU A 72 -8.59 1.80 -19.89
CA LEU A 72 -8.98 0.68 -19.04
C LEU A 72 -10.10 1.09 -18.08
N THR A 73 -10.94 0.13 -17.67
CA THR A 73 -12.08 0.39 -16.80
C THR A 73 -11.80 -0.10 -15.38
N PRO A 74 -11.61 0.80 -14.39
CA PRO A 74 -11.49 0.40 -12.99
C PRO A 74 -12.84 -0.08 -12.44
N VAL A 75 -12.81 -1.24 -11.77
CA VAL A 75 -13.98 -1.87 -11.15
C VAL A 75 -13.71 -2.06 -9.65
N PRO A 76 -14.39 -1.33 -8.77
CA PRO A 76 -14.30 -1.59 -7.33
C PRO A 76 -14.81 -3.00 -7.03
N VAL A 77 -14.01 -3.78 -6.29
CA VAL A 77 -14.36 -5.16 -5.93
C VAL A 77 -14.17 -5.34 -4.43
N ALA A 78 -15.18 -5.90 -3.79
CA ALA A 78 -15.07 -6.28 -2.39
C ALA A 78 -14.16 -7.50 -2.23
N ALA A 79 -13.23 -7.41 -1.29
CA ALA A 79 -12.44 -8.57 -0.90
C ALA A 79 -13.33 -9.59 -0.17
N GLY A 80 -13.36 -10.81 -0.64
CA GLY A 80 -14.01 -11.90 0.08
C GLY A 80 -13.24 -12.29 1.36
N ASP A 81 -13.91 -12.96 2.29
CA ASP A 81 -13.33 -13.32 3.59
C ASP A 81 -12.04 -14.14 3.49
N ALA A 82 -11.94 -15.01 2.49
CA ALA A 82 -10.74 -15.82 2.27
C ALA A 82 -9.52 -14.92 1.95
N LEU A 83 -9.70 -13.95 1.06
CA LEU A 83 -8.62 -13.02 0.69
C LEU A 83 -8.26 -12.09 1.86
N ARG A 84 -9.26 -11.65 2.64
CA ARG A 84 -9.00 -10.85 3.86
C ARG A 84 -8.20 -11.63 4.90
N ARG A 85 -8.52 -12.91 5.12
CA ARG A 85 -7.75 -13.77 6.04
C ARG A 85 -6.33 -14.05 5.54
N ALA A 86 -6.13 -14.17 4.23
CA ALA A 86 -4.83 -14.44 3.63
C ALA A 86 -3.97 -13.18 3.44
N ARG A 87 -4.49 -11.97 3.74
CA ARG A 87 -3.85 -10.70 3.40
C ARG A 87 -2.39 -10.61 3.89
N GLU A 88 -2.11 -11.04 5.11
CA GLU A 88 -0.75 -10.99 5.66
C GLU A 88 0.26 -11.83 4.85
N ASN A 89 -0.18 -12.99 4.35
CA ASN A 89 0.63 -13.85 3.49
C ASN A 89 0.78 -13.28 2.07
N CYS A 90 -0.28 -12.66 1.54
CA CYS A 90 -0.30 -12.11 0.19
C CYS A 90 0.58 -10.86 0.04
N PHE A 91 0.87 -10.17 1.14
CA PHE A 91 1.69 -8.95 1.18
C PHE A 91 3.01 -9.15 1.92
N HIS A 92 3.43 -10.39 2.14
CA HIS A 92 4.70 -10.68 2.79
C HIS A 92 5.87 -10.46 1.83
N ASP A 93 6.74 -9.50 2.12
CA ASP A 93 7.84 -9.08 1.22
C ASP A 93 8.74 -10.23 0.74
N ALA A 94 9.21 -11.08 1.65
CA ALA A 94 10.06 -12.22 1.28
C ALA A 94 9.37 -13.24 0.36
N ALA A 95 8.03 -13.34 0.42
CA ALA A 95 7.26 -14.17 -0.49
C ALA A 95 7.08 -13.48 -1.84
N LEU A 96 6.75 -12.17 -1.84
CA LEU A 96 6.56 -11.38 -3.05
C LEU A 96 7.86 -11.21 -3.87
N ALA A 97 9.02 -11.26 -3.23
CA ALA A 97 10.31 -11.27 -3.92
C ALA A 97 10.48 -12.50 -4.85
N LYS A 98 9.75 -13.60 -4.58
CA LYS A 98 9.71 -14.83 -5.40
C LYS A 98 8.50 -14.91 -6.33
N GLY A 99 7.67 -13.89 -6.33
CA GLY A 99 6.37 -13.84 -7.01
C GLY A 99 5.20 -14.01 -6.07
N LEU A 100 3.99 -14.06 -6.62
CA LEU A 100 2.76 -14.19 -5.84
C LEU A 100 2.67 -15.57 -5.18
N PRO A 101 2.43 -15.68 -3.85
CA PRO A 101 2.21 -16.96 -3.18
C PRO A 101 1.08 -17.74 -3.83
N LYS A 102 1.20 -19.09 -3.93
CA LYS A 102 0.24 -19.93 -4.64
C LYS A 102 -1.22 -19.77 -4.14
N GLU A 103 -1.40 -19.68 -2.83
CA GLU A 103 -2.72 -19.45 -2.24
C GLU A 103 -3.30 -18.10 -2.69
N CYS A 104 -2.50 -17.04 -2.65
CA CYS A 104 -2.92 -15.71 -3.09
C CYS A 104 -3.20 -15.67 -4.59
N ALA A 105 -2.39 -16.34 -5.40
CA ALA A 105 -2.63 -16.45 -6.83
C ALA A 105 -3.99 -17.13 -7.12
N ALA A 106 -4.34 -18.20 -6.40
CA ALA A 106 -5.63 -18.88 -6.53
C ALA A 106 -6.80 -17.96 -6.14
N LEU A 107 -6.68 -17.22 -5.03
CA LEU A 107 -7.71 -16.30 -4.55
C LEU A 107 -7.93 -15.13 -5.52
N TYR A 108 -6.87 -14.54 -6.07
CA TYR A 108 -6.98 -13.48 -7.07
C TYR A 108 -7.58 -14.00 -8.38
N ALA A 109 -7.17 -15.19 -8.84
CA ALA A 109 -7.75 -15.80 -10.03
C ALA A 109 -9.26 -16.07 -9.87
N GLN A 110 -9.68 -16.59 -8.71
CA GLN A 110 -11.09 -16.80 -8.39
C GLN A 110 -11.88 -15.48 -8.37
N LEU A 111 -11.33 -14.43 -7.75
CA LEU A 111 -11.94 -13.11 -7.69
C LEU A 111 -12.11 -12.53 -9.11
N ALA A 112 -11.08 -12.65 -9.93
CA ALA A 112 -11.12 -12.17 -11.30
C ALA A 112 -12.15 -12.92 -12.15
N ALA A 113 -12.20 -14.24 -12.04
CA ALA A 113 -13.16 -15.08 -12.77
C ALA A 113 -14.60 -14.71 -12.42
N SER A 114 -14.91 -14.55 -11.12
CA SER A 114 -16.26 -14.20 -10.66
C SER A 114 -16.71 -12.80 -11.07
N SER A 115 -15.78 -11.90 -11.36
CA SER A 115 -16.05 -10.49 -11.67
C SER A 115 -15.71 -10.09 -13.11
N GLY A 116 -15.23 -11.02 -13.95
CA GLY A 116 -14.83 -10.79 -15.33
C GLY A 116 -13.70 -9.74 -15.46
N LEU A 117 -12.61 -9.93 -14.71
CA LEU A 117 -11.49 -9.00 -14.65
C LEU A 117 -10.28 -9.56 -15.40
N SER A 118 -9.53 -8.68 -16.05
CA SER A 118 -8.26 -9.01 -16.75
C SER A 118 -7.04 -8.80 -15.86
N ALA A 119 -7.15 -7.95 -14.85
CA ALA A 119 -6.11 -7.69 -13.86
C ALA A 119 -6.74 -7.23 -12.54
N ILE A 120 -5.96 -7.25 -11.48
CA ILE A 120 -6.35 -6.76 -10.15
C ILE A 120 -5.27 -5.83 -9.62
N ILE A 121 -5.69 -4.70 -9.08
CA ILE A 121 -4.89 -3.81 -8.26
C ILE A 121 -5.33 -4.03 -6.82
N ALA A 122 -4.41 -4.48 -5.97
CA ALA A 122 -4.71 -4.78 -4.57
C ALA A 122 -3.85 -3.93 -3.63
N LEU A 123 -4.48 -3.24 -2.70
CA LEU A 123 -3.83 -2.51 -1.61
C LEU A 123 -3.93 -3.32 -0.32
N GLY A 124 -2.82 -3.55 0.33
CA GLY A 124 -2.77 -4.30 1.58
C GLY A 124 -1.68 -3.84 2.54
N PRO A 125 -1.59 -4.48 3.72
CA PRO A 125 -0.61 -4.13 4.73
C PRO A 125 0.79 -4.54 4.27
N GLY A 126 1.66 -3.57 4.07
CA GLY A 126 3.10 -3.79 3.90
C GLY A 126 3.75 -4.10 5.25
N ARG A 127 4.96 -4.65 5.23
CA ARG A 127 5.77 -4.84 6.43
C ARG A 127 6.83 -3.76 6.55
N ASN A 128 7.07 -3.33 7.79
CA ASN A 128 8.27 -2.59 8.13
C ASN A 128 9.45 -3.59 8.17
N ASP A 129 9.97 -3.96 7.01
CA ASP A 129 11.28 -4.60 6.97
C ASP A 129 12.32 -3.49 7.12
N SER A 130 13.05 -3.51 8.23
CA SER A 130 14.11 -2.54 8.55
C SER A 130 15.16 -2.40 7.43
N ALA A 131 15.24 -3.36 6.52
CA ALA A 131 16.05 -3.32 5.32
C ALA A 131 15.55 -2.33 4.24
N HIS A 132 14.25 -1.99 4.23
CA HIS A 132 13.65 -1.08 3.24
C HIS A 132 13.43 0.33 3.79
N ALA A 133 13.43 0.52 5.11
CA ALA A 133 13.39 1.82 5.74
C ALA A 133 14.74 2.54 5.55
N GLY A 134 15.01 3.01 4.32
CA GLY A 134 16.28 3.58 3.86
C GLY A 134 16.77 4.86 4.56
N GLY A 135 16.32 5.14 5.77
CA GLY A 135 16.75 6.28 6.57
C GLY A 135 17.05 5.91 8.01
N ALA A 136 18.05 6.54 8.61
CA ALA A 136 18.41 6.40 10.02
C ALA A 136 17.26 6.68 11.01
N ARG A 137 16.20 7.34 10.52
CA ARG A 137 15.00 7.73 11.29
C ARG A 137 14.05 6.57 11.62
N HIS A 138 14.17 5.42 10.95
CA HIS A 138 13.20 4.34 11.05
C HIS A 138 13.70 3.10 11.82
N LYS A 139 14.94 3.12 12.29
CA LYS A 139 15.56 1.97 12.99
C LYS A 139 14.89 1.59 14.31
N ASP A 140 14.23 2.57 14.93
CA ASP A 140 13.59 2.40 16.24
C ASP A 140 12.07 2.17 16.14
N LEU A 141 11.53 2.02 14.91
CA LEU A 141 10.11 1.78 14.73
C LEU A 141 9.79 0.32 15.03
N PRO A 142 8.68 0.06 15.72
CA PRO A 142 8.22 -1.30 15.97
C PRO A 142 7.98 -2.06 14.67
N GLU A 143 8.52 -3.27 14.54
CA GLU A 143 8.36 -4.14 13.36
C GLU A 143 6.90 -4.51 13.05
N TYR A 144 6.01 -4.34 14.04
CA TYR A 144 4.59 -4.65 13.90
C TYR A 144 3.74 -3.52 13.32
N LEU A 145 4.31 -2.34 13.02
CA LEU A 145 3.56 -1.28 12.36
C LEU A 145 3.10 -1.71 10.98
N ARG A 146 1.83 -1.47 10.68
CA ARG A 146 1.16 -1.84 9.44
C ARG A 146 0.23 -0.74 8.97
N GLY A 147 -0.02 -0.69 7.67
CA GLY A 147 -0.95 0.25 7.10
C GLY A 147 -0.47 1.69 7.20
N TRP A 148 -1.36 2.62 7.47
CA TRP A 148 -1.00 4.02 7.64
C TRP A 148 -0.67 4.33 9.08
N CYS A 149 0.51 4.93 9.28
CA CYS A 149 1.02 5.26 10.60
C CYS A 149 1.51 6.70 10.63
N PHE A 150 1.46 7.32 11.81
CA PHE A 150 2.21 8.55 12.04
C PHE A 150 2.99 8.44 13.35
N VAL A 151 4.14 9.09 13.37
CA VAL A 151 5.07 9.08 14.49
C VAL A 151 5.19 10.49 15.05
N THR A 152 5.08 10.62 16.37
CA THR A 152 5.33 11.86 17.11
C THR A 152 6.40 11.65 18.16
N GLY A 153 7.04 12.73 18.59
CA GLY A 153 8.14 12.63 19.55
C GLY A 153 9.44 12.18 18.87
N GLY A 154 10.35 11.62 19.65
CA GLY A 154 11.70 11.27 19.15
C GLY A 154 12.62 12.48 19.03
N PRO A 155 13.73 12.36 18.27
CA PRO A 155 14.70 13.45 18.12
C PRO A 155 14.22 14.56 17.19
N ASP A 156 13.28 14.29 16.29
CA ASP A 156 12.73 15.28 15.37
C ASP A 156 11.49 15.95 15.97
N PRO A 157 11.38 17.28 15.90
CA PRO A 157 10.24 18.01 16.42
C PRO A 157 8.98 17.83 15.55
N GLU A 158 9.15 17.50 14.28
CA GLU A 158 8.05 17.34 13.35
C GLU A 158 7.59 15.89 13.26
N PRO A 159 6.28 15.64 13.37
CA PRO A 159 5.72 14.32 13.16
C PRO A 159 5.97 13.81 11.74
N VAL A 160 6.16 12.51 11.63
CA VAL A 160 6.41 11.83 10.37
C VAL A 160 5.24 10.90 10.04
N LEU A 161 4.74 11.00 8.81
CA LEU A 161 3.77 10.07 8.25
C LEU A 161 4.51 8.90 7.61
N LEU A 162 4.06 7.70 7.87
CA LEU A 162 4.59 6.47 7.29
C LEU A 162 3.48 5.75 6.54
N ASP A 163 3.73 5.43 5.30
CA ASP A 163 2.84 4.59 4.49
C ASP A 163 3.40 3.17 4.47
N MET A 164 2.97 2.38 5.44
CA MET A 164 3.34 0.98 5.61
C MET A 164 2.37 0.06 4.85
N THR A 165 2.03 0.46 3.62
CA THR A 165 1.17 -0.31 2.72
C THR A 165 1.95 -0.84 1.52
N GLU A 166 1.39 -1.85 0.87
CA GLU A 166 1.90 -2.37 -0.40
C GLU A 166 0.78 -2.36 -1.43
N LEU A 167 1.08 -1.87 -2.63
CA LEU A 167 0.19 -1.92 -3.78
C LEU A 167 0.71 -2.93 -4.80
N LEU A 168 -0.14 -3.88 -5.17
CA LEU A 168 0.18 -4.94 -6.14
C LEU A 168 -0.61 -4.74 -7.43
N LEU A 169 0.04 -4.96 -8.58
CA LEU A 169 -0.59 -5.19 -9.87
C LEU A 169 -0.47 -6.67 -10.21
N VAL A 170 -1.60 -7.35 -10.31
CA VAL A 170 -1.71 -8.79 -10.57
C VAL A 170 -2.38 -9.00 -11.91
N ALA A 171 -1.70 -9.63 -12.88
CA ALA A 171 -2.31 -10.10 -14.11
C ALA A 171 -3.10 -11.38 -13.87
N VAL A 172 -4.22 -11.54 -14.57
CA VAL A 172 -5.03 -12.76 -14.48
C VAL A 172 -5.31 -13.31 -15.86
N GLN A 173 -5.00 -14.59 -16.07
CA GLN A 173 -5.25 -15.34 -17.31
C GLN A 173 -5.85 -16.70 -16.96
N GLY A 174 -7.16 -16.83 -17.12
CA GLY A 174 -7.89 -18.04 -16.72
C GLY A 174 -7.76 -18.30 -15.21
N SER A 175 -7.21 -19.45 -14.84
CA SER A 175 -6.98 -19.84 -13.44
C SER A 175 -5.61 -19.39 -12.89
N LYS A 176 -4.82 -18.65 -13.66
CA LYS A 176 -3.49 -18.19 -13.26
C LYS A 176 -3.52 -16.71 -12.90
N ALA A 177 -2.86 -16.37 -11.80
CA ALA A 177 -2.60 -14.98 -11.41
C ALA A 177 -1.11 -14.80 -11.16
N GLU A 178 -0.55 -13.69 -11.65
CA GLU A 178 0.87 -13.40 -11.60
C GLU A 178 1.12 -11.96 -11.16
N LEU A 179 2.10 -11.76 -10.29
CA LEU A 179 2.54 -10.42 -9.86
C LEU A 179 3.34 -9.76 -10.98
N ILE A 180 2.86 -8.62 -11.48
CA ILE A 180 3.48 -7.85 -12.56
C ILE A 180 4.15 -6.59 -12.04
N GLY A 181 3.55 -5.94 -11.08
CA GLY A 181 4.08 -4.72 -10.49
C GLY A 181 3.77 -4.64 -9.01
N ARG A 182 4.63 -3.98 -8.29
CA ARG A 182 4.44 -3.70 -6.87
C ARG A 182 5.06 -2.37 -6.50
N ALA A 183 4.50 -1.72 -5.52
CA ALA A 183 5.09 -0.55 -4.91
C ALA A 183 4.79 -0.53 -3.41
N TRP A 184 5.83 -0.30 -2.65
CA TRP A 184 5.74 -0.08 -1.22
C TRP A 184 5.62 1.42 -0.93
N GLY A 185 4.75 1.81 0.02
CA GLY A 185 4.51 3.20 0.37
C GLY A 185 5.62 3.87 1.18
N GLY A 186 6.32 3.14 1.95
CA GLY A 186 7.43 3.26 2.92
C GLY A 186 8.18 4.55 3.18
N ASP A 187 8.05 5.58 2.38
CA ASP A 187 8.78 6.82 2.58
C ASP A 187 8.06 7.73 3.58
N GLY A 188 8.74 8.00 4.70
CA GLY A 188 8.27 8.96 5.69
C GLY A 188 8.19 10.38 5.13
N LYS A 189 7.07 11.06 5.36
CA LYS A 189 6.89 12.48 5.04
C LYS A 189 6.60 13.27 6.31
N ASN A 190 7.16 14.46 6.44
CA ASN A 190 6.81 15.35 7.55
C ASN A 190 5.33 15.74 7.47
N TRP A 191 4.66 15.71 8.61
CA TRP A 191 3.26 16.16 8.71
C TRP A 191 3.20 17.68 8.76
N THR A 192 3.16 18.31 7.59
CA THR A 192 3.00 19.76 7.49
C THR A 192 1.62 20.17 8.04
N GLY A 193 1.61 21.16 8.94
CA GLY A 193 0.39 21.64 9.58
C GLY A 193 -0.04 20.87 10.83
N TYR A 194 0.80 19.96 11.31
CA TYR A 194 0.58 19.30 12.59
C TYR A 194 0.46 20.31 13.73
N GLN A 195 -0.53 20.08 14.58
CA GLN A 195 -0.68 20.79 15.85
C GLN A 195 -0.78 19.76 16.96
N ALA A 196 0.13 19.81 17.93
CA ALA A 196 0.12 18.90 19.05
C ALA A 196 -1.22 19.04 19.83
N PRO A 197 -2.01 18.00 19.95
CA PRO A 197 -3.21 18.07 20.79
C PRO A 197 -2.82 18.13 22.27
N PRO A 198 -3.68 18.66 23.15
CA PRO A 198 -3.45 18.67 24.60
C PRO A 198 -3.23 17.28 25.18
N ASP A 199 -3.90 16.29 24.62
CA ASP A 199 -3.68 14.86 24.92
C ASP A 199 -3.23 14.15 23.64
N LEU A 200 -1.99 13.70 23.61
CA LEU A 200 -1.41 12.95 22.49
C LEU A 200 -2.11 11.60 22.24
N LYS A 201 -2.90 11.09 23.20
CA LYS A 201 -3.72 9.88 23.05
C LYS A 201 -5.13 10.17 22.53
N ALA A 202 -5.49 11.43 22.30
CA ALA A 202 -6.83 11.86 21.89
C ALA A 202 -6.75 12.86 20.71
N PHE A 203 -6.35 12.39 19.56
CA PHE A 203 -6.29 13.23 18.35
C PHE A 203 -7.70 13.68 17.93
N PRO A 204 -7.90 14.98 17.69
CA PRO A 204 -9.16 15.51 17.18
C PRO A 204 -9.46 14.92 15.80
N GLU A 205 -10.74 14.63 15.54
CA GLU A 205 -11.20 14.09 14.25
C GLU A 205 -10.78 14.97 13.06
N GLN A 206 -10.79 16.29 13.24
CA GLN A 206 -10.33 17.23 12.21
C GLN A 206 -8.88 16.99 11.79
N GLN A 207 -7.98 16.69 12.73
CA GLN A 207 -6.58 16.38 12.41
C GLN A 207 -6.46 15.01 11.75
N LEU A 208 -7.20 14.01 12.22
CA LEU A 208 -7.25 12.71 11.55
C LEU A 208 -7.75 12.86 10.10
N ASN A 209 -8.75 13.71 9.84
CA ASN A 209 -9.26 13.97 8.50
C ASN A 209 -8.24 14.67 7.58
N GLN A 210 -7.31 15.47 8.11
CA GLN A 210 -6.19 16.01 7.32
C GLN A 210 -5.28 14.91 6.76
N LEU A 211 -5.09 13.82 7.51
CA LEU A 211 -4.29 12.68 7.09
C LEU A 211 -4.83 12.01 5.82
N GLN A 212 -6.15 12.06 5.59
CA GLN A 212 -6.76 11.49 4.38
C GLN A 212 -6.14 12.04 3.10
N SER A 213 -5.98 13.35 3.01
CA SER A 213 -5.37 14.00 1.83
C SER A 213 -3.90 13.66 1.68
N LEU A 214 -3.17 13.60 2.81
CA LEU A 214 -1.73 13.31 2.82
C LEU A 214 -1.47 11.86 2.40
N TYR A 215 -2.17 10.88 2.98
CA TYR A 215 -2.07 9.47 2.57
C TYR A 215 -2.62 9.24 1.17
N GLY A 216 -3.65 9.99 0.75
CA GLY A 216 -4.15 9.95 -0.63
C GLY A 216 -3.09 10.37 -1.65
N ALA A 217 -2.28 11.38 -1.35
CA ALA A 217 -1.17 11.79 -2.20
C ALA A 217 -0.03 10.74 -2.24
N MET A 218 0.28 10.12 -1.09
CA MET A 218 1.26 9.03 -1.02
C MET A 218 0.77 7.81 -1.82
N LEU A 219 -0.49 7.44 -1.67
CA LEU A 219 -1.11 6.34 -2.41
C LEU A 219 -1.12 6.58 -3.93
N LYS A 220 -1.32 7.82 -4.37
CA LYS A 220 -1.22 8.16 -5.80
C LYS A 220 0.20 7.91 -6.33
N GLN A 221 1.22 8.36 -5.63
CA GLN A 221 2.62 8.12 -6.01
C GLN A 221 2.95 6.62 -6.06
N GLN A 222 2.44 5.87 -5.09
CA GLN A 222 2.57 4.41 -5.03
C GLN A 222 1.89 3.74 -6.23
N ALA A 223 0.68 4.20 -6.59
CA ALA A 223 -0.06 3.71 -7.74
C ALA A 223 0.69 3.96 -9.05
N ASP A 224 1.26 5.14 -9.25
CA ASP A 224 2.06 5.45 -10.44
C ASP A 224 3.25 4.49 -10.59
N THR A 225 3.88 4.12 -9.49
CA THR A 225 5.00 3.16 -9.46
C THR A 225 4.54 1.73 -9.76
N ALA A 226 3.52 1.24 -9.05
CA ALA A 226 3.02 -0.14 -9.19
C ALA A 226 2.44 -0.39 -10.60
N LEU A 227 1.82 0.63 -11.19
CA LEU A 227 1.17 0.54 -12.50
C LEU A 227 2.10 0.90 -13.69
N ALA A 228 3.37 1.22 -13.44
CA ALA A 228 4.33 1.52 -14.50
C ALA A 228 4.45 0.40 -15.58
N PRO A 229 4.37 -0.91 -15.23
CA PRO A 229 4.42 -1.98 -16.22
C PRO A 229 3.15 -2.13 -17.07
N LEU A 230 2.03 -1.46 -16.71
CA LEU A 230 0.76 -1.59 -17.39
C LEU A 230 0.75 -0.77 -18.69
N GLN A 231 0.38 -1.42 -19.81
CA GLN A 231 0.35 -0.85 -21.14
C GLN A 231 -0.96 -1.19 -21.87
N LEU A 232 -1.31 -0.41 -22.88
CA LEU A 232 -2.38 -0.78 -23.80
C LEU A 232 -1.86 -1.79 -24.83
N ALA A 233 -2.59 -2.88 -25.04
CA ALA A 233 -2.30 -3.81 -26.14
C ALA A 233 -2.52 -3.09 -27.48
N ARG A 234 -1.55 -3.21 -28.37
CA ARG A 234 -1.59 -2.65 -29.74
C ARG A 234 -2.36 -3.57 -30.66
#